data_83e07a39eac1c21ae31e85710cf1bbd9
#
_entry.id   83e07a39eac1c21ae31e85710cf1bbd9
#
_cell.length_a   1.000
_cell.length_b   1.000
_cell.length_c   1.000
_cell.angle_alpha   90.00
_cell.angle_beta   90.00
_cell.angle_gamma   90.00
#
_symmetry.space_group_name_H-M   'P 1'
#
loop_
_entity.id
_entity.type
_entity.pdbx_description
1 polymer ?
#
loop_
_entity_poly.entity_id
_entity_poly.type
_entity_poly.pdbx_seq_one_letter_code
_entity_poly.pdbx_strand_id
1 'polypeptide(L)'
;MGKAIFITGTGTEIGKTIVTSILFLVLKEMGVKTKIFKPIQTGVLEESDSFADQYWYEEVIGEEKGSTGMYYMEPAVSPHLASKITNTTILPNEIKNKILELKNQYDVVLVEGAGGLAVPLIEHSNGFYMTKDLIQECELPTILVSLAGLGAIHHTLTTVNYAEKHDIKILGLIFNHFDQYNMIHVDNVRTIHKMLNLPIIAKLPTMDSLSKDSLTQLANTLISKQELKNVLSGGLEIEV
;
A
#
# COMPACT_ATOMS: atom_id res chain seq x y z
N MET A 1 -7.41 -7.22 19.58
CA MET A 1 -6.30 -7.35 18.61
C MET A 1 -6.56 -6.35 17.49
N GLY A 2 -5.56 -5.52 17.17
CA GLY A 2 -5.66 -4.54 16.09
C GLY A 2 -5.80 -5.18 14.71
N LYS A 3 -5.88 -4.37 13.71
CA LYS A 3 -6.17 -4.75 12.32
C LYS A 3 -4.97 -4.51 11.43
N ALA A 4 -4.83 -5.30 10.37
CA ALA A 4 -3.83 -5.02 9.34
C ALA A 4 -4.55 -4.86 7.99
N ILE A 5 -4.11 -3.86 7.23
CA ILE A 5 -4.66 -3.50 5.92
C ILE A 5 -3.50 -3.49 4.94
N PHE A 6 -3.66 -4.21 3.85
CA PHE A 6 -2.63 -4.26 2.82
C PHE A 6 -2.82 -3.11 1.82
N ILE A 7 -1.75 -2.41 1.52
CA ILE A 7 -1.72 -1.37 0.49
C ILE A 7 -0.97 -1.90 -0.72
N THR A 8 -1.68 -2.08 -1.81
CA THR A 8 -1.12 -2.54 -3.08
C THR A 8 -1.36 -1.52 -4.18
N GLY A 9 -0.86 -1.82 -5.36
CA GLY A 9 -1.07 -0.95 -6.50
C GLY A 9 -1.27 -1.70 -7.81
N THR A 10 -1.75 -0.97 -8.80
CA THR A 10 -1.86 -1.46 -10.18
C THR A 10 -0.50 -1.59 -10.87
N GLY A 11 0.60 -1.18 -10.21
CA GLY A 11 1.97 -1.24 -10.71
C GLY A 11 3.01 -0.74 -9.71
N THR A 12 4.22 -0.51 -10.20
CA THR A 12 5.30 0.18 -9.48
C THR A 12 5.23 1.69 -9.73
N GLU A 13 5.89 2.50 -8.88
CA GLU A 13 6.01 3.97 -9.02
C GLU A 13 4.69 4.73 -9.15
N ILE A 14 3.60 4.15 -8.67
CA ILE A 14 2.27 4.78 -8.67
C ILE A 14 1.97 5.56 -7.38
N GLY A 15 2.97 5.67 -6.47
CA GLY A 15 2.88 6.44 -5.24
C GLY A 15 2.25 5.70 -4.05
N LYS A 16 2.38 4.37 -3.96
CA LYS A 16 1.92 3.59 -2.80
C LYS A 16 2.44 4.17 -1.49
N THR A 17 3.72 4.47 -1.41
CA THR A 17 4.41 5.01 -0.22
C THR A 17 3.81 6.34 0.24
N ILE A 18 3.49 7.23 -0.69
CA ILE A 18 2.82 8.50 -0.41
C ILE A 18 1.39 8.26 0.09
N VAL A 19 0.64 7.39 -0.58
CA VAL A 19 -0.73 7.03 -0.17
C VAL A 19 -0.74 6.39 1.22
N THR A 20 0.18 5.46 1.49
CA THR A 20 0.35 4.83 2.82
C THR A 20 0.63 5.87 3.90
N SER A 21 1.50 6.85 3.59
CA SER A 21 1.81 7.95 4.50
C SER A 21 0.59 8.85 4.79
N ILE A 22 -0.18 9.18 3.76
CA ILE A 22 -1.41 9.97 3.91
C ILE A 22 -2.42 9.23 4.80
N LEU A 23 -2.66 7.94 4.53
CA LEU A 23 -3.55 7.12 5.35
C LEU A 23 -3.07 7.03 6.81
N PHE A 24 -1.76 6.86 7.03
CA PHE A 24 -1.16 6.87 8.36
C PHE A 24 -1.42 8.18 9.10
N LEU A 25 -1.21 9.32 8.43
CA LEU A 25 -1.39 10.64 9.03
C LEU A 25 -2.87 10.90 9.40
N VAL A 26 -3.82 10.53 8.50
CA VAL A 26 -5.27 10.65 8.79
C VAL A 26 -5.65 9.80 10.00
N LEU A 27 -5.23 8.53 10.04
CA LEU A 27 -5.54 7.64 11.15
C LEU A 27 -4.95 8.14 12.46
N LYS A 28 -3.73 8.64 12.43
CA LYS A 28 -3.07 9.24 13.59
C LYS A 28 -3.80 10.49 14.12
N GLU A 29 -4.29 11.36 13.23
CA GLU A 29 -5.12 12.49 13.60
C GLU A 29 -6.49 12.11 14.17
N MET A 30 -7.01 10.95 13.75
CA MET A 30 -8.23 10.38 14.34
C MET A 30 -8.00 9.73 15.71
N GLY A 31 -6.78 9.78 16.25
CA GLY A 31 -6.40 9.15 17.51
C GLY A 31 -6.16 7.63 17.42
N VAL A 32 -6.11 7.06 16.23
CA VAL A 32 -5.87 5.63 16.01
C VAL A 32 -4.38 5.35 16.12
N LYS A 33 -3.99 4.43 16.98
CA LYS A 33 -2.58 4.00 17.14
C LYS A 33 -2.18 3.17 15.92
N THR A 34 -1.51 3.82 14.95
CA THR A 34 -1.23 3.24 13.63
C THR A 34 0.27 2.97 13.45
N LYS A 35 0.60 1.90 12.72
CA LYS A 35 1.95 1.52 12.32
C LYS A 35 2.03 1.31 10.82
N ILE A 36 3.13 1.78 10.20
CA ILE A 36 3.50 1.43 8.83
C ILE A 36 4.47 0.23 8.87
N PHE A 37 4.22 -0.76 8.01
CA PHE A 37 5.09 -1.90 7.85
C PHE A 37 5.22 -2.28 6.37
N LYS A 38 6.42 -2.16 5.82
CA LYS A 38 6.76 -2.56 4.45
C LYS A 38 7.74 -3.74 4.51
N PRO A 39 7.25 -4.98 4.57
CA PRO A 39 8.05 -6.16 4.89
C PRO A 39 9.24 -6.38 3.96
N ILE A 40 9.12 -5.99 2.69
CA ILE A 40 10.15 -6.20 1.67
C ILE A 40 10.39 -4.90 0.93
N GLN A 41 11.64 -4.47 0.87
CA GLN A 41 12.10 -3.30 0.12
C GLN A 41 13.25 -3.69 -0.80
N THR A 42 13.17 -3.24 -2.04
CA THR A 42 14.22 -3.41 -3.06
C THR A 42 14.61 -2.06 -3.62
N GLY A 43 15.87 -1.89 -3.94
CA GLY A 43 16.44 -0.64 -4.45
C GLY A 43 16.92 0.30 -3.34
N VAL A 44 18.19 0.68 -3.46
CA VAL A 44 18.89 1.64 -2.59
C VAL A 44 18.97 2.98 -3.31
N LEU A 45 18.90 4.07 -2.58
CA LEU A 45 19.19 5.41 -3.08
C LEU A 45 20.70 5.56 -3.29
N GLU A 46 21.13 5.87 -4.50
CA GLU A 46 22.55 5.97 -4.87
C GLU A 46 23.34 6.98 -4.01
N GLU A 47 22.67 8.03 -3.50
CA GLU A 47 23.30 9.12 -2.76
C GLU A 47 23.44 8.88 -1.25
N SER A 48 22.76 7.90 -0.66
CA SER A 48 22.64 7.79 0.80
C SER A 48 22.75 6.39 1.40
N ASP A 49 22.99 5.35 0.60
CA ASP A 49 22.94 3.93 1.00
C ASP A 49 21.67 3.56 1.79
N SER A 50 20.60 4.35 1.62
CA SER A 50 19.33 4.18 2.31
C SER A 50 18.29 3.61 1.37
N PHE A 51 17.37 2.81 1.91
CA PHE A 51 16.20 2.38 1.16
C PHE A 51 15.18 3.51 1.10
N ALA A 52 14.74 3.87 -0.11
CA ALA A 52 13.90 5.06 -0.34
C ALA A 52 12.64 5.09 0.53
N ASP A 53 11.93 3.97 0.63
CA ASP A 53 10.69 3.91 1.41
C ASP A 53 10.96 3.93 2.91
N GLN A 54 12.02 3.23 3.38
CA GLN A 54 12.43 3.27 4.78
C GLN A 54 12.82 4.68 5.19
N TYR A 55 13.71 5.32 4.44
CA TYR A 55 14.13 6.71 4.68
C TYR A 55 12.90 7.63 4.77
N TRP A 56 11.97 7.48 3.82
CA TRP A 56 10.75 8.27 3.78
C TRP A 56 9.90 8.10 5.05
N TYR A 57 9.63 6.87 5.45
CA TYR A 57 8.79 6.60 6.61
C TYR A 57 9.45 7.03 7.92
N GLU A 58 10.74 6.84 8.06
CA GLU A 58 11.47 7.12 9.29
C GLU A 58 11.87 8.60 9.41
N GLU A 59 12.47 9.18 8.39
CA GLU A 59 13.00 10.55 8.45
C GLU A 59 11.95 11.62 8.10
N VAL A 60 11.02 11.33 7.18
CA VAL A 60 10.02 12.33 6.75
C VAL A 60 8.71 12.18 7.52
N ILE A 61 8.18 10.98 7.62
CA ILE A 61 6.89 10.73 8.29
C ILE A 61 7.06 10.66 9.82
N GLY A 62 8.21 10.21 10.29
CA GLY A 62 8.57 10.15 11.70
C GLY A 62 8.15 8.84 12.37
N GLU A 63 8.24 7.74 11.64
CA GLU A 63 8.22 6.40 12.19
C GLU A 63 9.55 6.10 12.91
N GLU A 64 9.55 5.14 13.82
CA GLU A 64 10.74 4.74 14.56
C GLU A 64 11.76 4.06 13.62
N LYS A 65 13.04 4.43 13.77
CA LYS A 65 14.13 3.88 12.95
C LYS A 65 14.23 2.37 13.05
N GLY A 66 14.42 1.72 11.91
CA GLY A 66 14.54 0.26 11.80
C GLY A 66 13.25 -0.51 12.07
N SER A 67 12.10 0.16 12.19
CA SER A 67 10.84 -0.48 12.56
C SER A 67 9.85 -0.65 11.42
N THR A 68 10.17 -0.13 10.23
CA THR A 68 9.24 -0.06 9.10
C THR A 68 9.34 -1.21 8.11
N GLY A 69 10.41 -2.03 8.18
CA GLY A 69 10.63 -3.15 7.25
C GLY A 69 11.31 -4.36 7.89
N MET A 70 11.55 -5.40 7.09
CA MET A 70 12.26 -6.63 7.50
C MET A 70 13.35 -7.03 6.53
N TYR A 71 13.03 -7.09 5.24
CA TYR A 71 13.95 -7.53 4.19
C TYR A 71 14.32 -6.34 3.32
N TYR A 72 15.60 -6.01 3.32
CA TYR A 72 16.19 -4.90 2.59
C TYR A 72 17.19 -5.45 1.59
N MET A 73 16.96 -5.24 0.31
CA MET A 73 17.77 -5.80 -0.77
C MET A 73 18.16 -4.70 -1.75
N GLU A 74 19.45 -4.51 -1.96
CA GLU A 74 20.02 -3.39 -2.73
C GLU A 74 19.54 -3.30 -4.19
N PRO A 75 19.43 -4.42 -4.97
CA PRO A 75 19.03 -4.30 -6.36
C PRO A 75 17.60 -3.80 -6.52
N ALA A 76 17.37 -2.81 -7.39
CA ALA A 76 16.06 -2.27 -7.75
C ALA A 76 15.33 -3.19 -8.74
N VAL A 77 15.01 -4.40 -8.30
CA VAL A 77 14.32 -5.45 -9.09
C VAL A 77 13.19 -6.08 -8.27
N SER A 78 12.45 -7.01 -8.87
CA SER A 78 11.40 -7.73 -8.14
C SER A 78 11.96 -8.53 -6.95
N PRO A 79 11.20 -8.70 -5.86
CA PRO A 79 11.67 -9.34 -4.62
C PRO A 79 12.33 -10.70 -4.83
N HIS A 80 11.74 -11.60 -5.62
CA HIS A 80 12.31 -12.92 -5.90
C HIS A 80 13.68 -12.86 -6.57
N LEU A 81 13.88 -11.89 -7.46
CA LEU A 81 15.16 -11.71 -8.13
C LEU A 81 16.18 -11.03 -7.20
N ALA A 82 15.76 -10.02 -6.45
CA ALA A 82 16.61 -9.38 -5.45
C ALA A 82 17.11 -10.40 -4.41
N SER A 83 16.19 -11.24 -3.89
CA SER A 83 16.50 -12.35 -2.97
C SER A 83 17.60 -13.29 -3.51
N LYS A 84 17.52 -13.65 -4.79
CA LYS A 84 18.55 -14.47 -5.45
C LYS A 84 19.89 -13.76 -5.56
N ILE A 85 19.88 -12.50 -6.01
CA ILE A 85 21.11 -11.72 -6.21
C ILE A 85 21.84 -11.48 -4.87
N THR A 86 21.10 -11.15 -3.82
CA THR A 86 21.64 -10.85 -2.49
C THR A 86 21.83 -12.08 -1.60
N ASN A 87 21.44 -13.26 -2.08
CA ASN A 87 21.40 -14.49 -1.29
C ASN A 87 20.61 -14.34 0.03
N THR A 88 19.54 -13.51 0.01
CA THR A 88 18.66 -13.25 1.14
C THR A 88 17.47 -14.21 1.11
N THR A 89 17.28 -14.99 2.16
CA THR A 89 16.11 -15.89 2.24
C THR A 89 14.92 -15.15 2.85
N ILE A 90 13.88 -14.93 2.06
CA ILE A 90 12.61 -14.37 2.54
C ILE A 90 11.78 -15.51 3.13
N LEU A 91 11.35 -15.36 4.39
CA LEU A 91 10.54 -16.36 5.10
C LEU A 91 9.12 -15.79 5.35
N PRO A 92 8.08 -16.26 4.62
CA PRO A 92 6.72 -15.75 4.76
C PRO A 92 6.17 -15.84 6.19
N ASN A 93 6.49 -16.92 6.91
CA ASN A 93 6.07 -17.08 8.28
C ASN A 93 6.63 -15.99 9.22
N GLU A 94 7.83 -15.49 8.98
CA GLU A 94 8.38 -14.39 9.78
C GLU A 94 7.63 -13.09 9.52
N ILE A 95 7.29 -12.80 8.25
CA ILE A 95 6.46 -11.65 7.89
C ILE A 95 5.09 -11.76 8.57
N LYS A 96 4.45 -12.93 8.49
CA LYS A 96 3.16 -13.20 9.13
C LYS A 96 3.23 -13.00 10.65
N ASN A 97 4.24 -13.56 11.31
CA ASN A 97 4.45 -13.39 12.74
C ASN A 97 4.66 -11.93 13.13
N LYS A 98 5.42 -11.18 12.32
CA LYS A 98 5.62 -9.74 12.55
C LYS A 98 4.32 -8.96 12.41
N ILE A 99 3.50 -9.25 11.40
CA ILE A 99 2.17 -8.63 11.25
C ILE A 99 1.31 -8.93 12.49
N LEU A 100 1.30 -10.17 12.98
CA LEU A 100 0.55 -10.55 14.19
C LEU A 100 1.07 -9.83 15.44
N GLU A 101 2.38 -9.73 15.61
CA GLU A 101 3.01 -8.95 16.70
C GLU A 101 2.56 -7.49 16.67
N LEU A 102 2.64 -6.85 15.48
CA LEU A 102 2.24 -5.45 15.31
C LEU A 102 0.74 -5.25 15.58
N LYS A 103 -0.12 -6.17 15.18
CA LYS A 103 -1.56 -6.15 15.48
C LYS A 103 -1.86 -6.22 16.99
N ASN A 104 -0.96 -6.76 17.81
CA ASN A 104 -1.11 -6.76 19.26
C ASN A 104 -0.69 -5.44 19.91
N GLN A 105 0.08 -4.61 19.18
CA GLN A 105 0.65 -3.36 19.71
C GLN A 105 -0.06 -2.11 19.18
N TYR A 106 -0.70 -2.21 18.00
CA TYR A 106 -1.32 -1.10 17.28
C TYR A 106 -2.77 -1.41 16.92
N ASP A 107 -3.59 -0.37 16.83
CA ASP A 107 -5.00 -0.50 16.42
C ASP A 107 -5.09 -0.81 14.92
N VAL A 108 -4.24 -0.17 14.11
CA VAL A 108 -4.15 -0.38 12.67
C VAL A 108 -2.69 -0.53 12.24
N VAL A 109 -2.42 -1.55 11.43
CA VAL A 109 -1.14 -1.76 10.74
C VAL A 109 -1.37 -1.59 9.24
N LEU A 110 -0.72 -0.61 8.62
CA LEU A 110 -0.71 -0.43 7.18
C LEU A 110 0.47 -1.23 6.60
N VAL A 111 0.16 -2.34 5.92
CA VAL A 111 1.17 -3.23 5.33
C VAL A 111 1.34 -2.86 3.86
N GLU A 112 2.47 -2.26 3.49
CA GLU A 112 2.73 -1.90 2.09
C GLU A 112 3.43 -3.01 1.32
N GLY A 113 2.85 -3.37 0.17
CA GLY A 113 3.43 -4.37 -0.73
C GLY A 113 4.52 -3.82 -1.66
N ALA A 114 5.43 -4.68 -2.06
CA ALA A 114 6.42 -4.41 -3.11
C ALA A 114 5.80 -4.68 -4.49
N GLY A 115 5.48 -3.64 -5.25
CA GLY A 115 4.81 -3.76 -6.55
C GLY A 115 3.30 -3.99 -6.45
N GLY A 116 2.76 -4.90 -7.26
CA GLY A 116 1.34 -5.24 -7.33
C GLY A 116 1.02 -6.66 -6.83
N LEU A 117 -0.26 -7.08 -6.95
CA LEU A 117 -0.75 -8.37 -6.44
C LEU A 117 -0.10 -9.60 -7.12
N ALA A 118 0.24 -9.48 -8.39
CA ALA A 118 0.82 -10.56 -9.18
C ALA A 118 2.36 -10.55 -9.18
N VAL A 119 2.99 -9.92 -8.18
CA VAL A 119 4.45 -9.89 -8.06
C VAL A 119 4.95 -11.09 -7.28
N PRO A 120 5.93 -11.86 -7.82
CA PRO A 120 6.55 -12.95 -7.11
C PRO A 120 7.50 -12.42 -6.01
N LEU A 121 7.32 -12.92 -4.80
CA LEU A 121 8.17 -12.62 -3.65
C LEU A 121 9.32 -13.62 -3.51
N ILE A 122 9.03 -14.91 -3.74
CA ILE A 122 10.00 -16.00 -3.61
C ILE A 122 9.83 -16.93 -4.80
N GLU A 123 10.94 -17.48 -5.29
CA GLU A 123 10.94 -18.56 -6.28
C GLU A 123 11.29 -19.88 -5.61
N HIS A 124 10.47 -20.89 -5.85
CA HIS A 124 10.67 -22.27 -5.44
C HIS A 124 10.95 -23.16 -6.65
N SER A 125 11.37 -24.39 -6.44
CA SER A 125 11.61 -25.36 -7.52
C SER A 125 10.37 -25.61 -8.41
N ASN A 126 9.17 -25.46 -7.85
CA ASN A 126 7.90 -25.80 -8.51
C ASN A 126 6.96 -24.58 -8.68
N GLY A 127 7.46 -23.35 -8.61
CA GLY A 127 6.64 -22.15 -8.77
C GLY A 127 7.08 -20.97 -7.93
N PHE A 128 6.14 -20.07 -7.66
CA PHE A 128 6.41 -18.84 -6.96
C PHE A 128 5.46 -18.65 -5.78
N TYR A 129 5.98 -18.12 -4.67
CA TYR A 129 5.19 -17.50 -3.64
C TYR A 129 4.98 -16.04 -4.01
N MET A 130 3.73 -15.64 -4.17
CA MET A 130 3.33 -14.34 -4.72
C MET A 130 2.87 -13.39 -3.62
N THR A 131 2.79 -12.11 -3.93
CA THR A 131 2.16 -11.10 -3.03
C THR A 131 0.75 -11.51 -2.61
N LYS A 132 -0.05 -12.06 -3.53
CA LYS A 132 -1.39 -12.56 -3.24
C LYS A 132 -1.41 -13.66 -2.17
N ASP A 133 -0.40 -14.55 -2.15
CA ASP A 133 -0.32 -15.65 -1.19
C ASP A 133 -0.10 -15.11 0.23
N LEU A 134 0.78 -14.10 0.38
CA LEU A 134 0.97 -13.41 1.65
C LEU A 134 -0.33 -12.74 2.15
N ILE A 135 -1.07 -12.09 1.25
CA ILE A 135 -2.33 -11.42 1.58
C ILE A 135 -3.36 -12.45 2.06
N GLN A 136 -3.51 -13.56 1.34
CA GLN A 136 -4.44 -14.64 1.67
C GLN A 136 -4.08 -15.31 3.02
N GLU A 137 -2.82 -15.69 3.22
CA GLU A 137 -2.36 -16.34 4.45
C GLU A 137 -2.46 -15.44 5.69
N CYS A 138 -2.36 -14.12 5.51
CA CYS A 138 -2.50 -13.15 6.59
C CYS A 138 -3.92 -12.57 6.69
N GLU A 139 -4.85 -12.99 5.82
CA GLU A 139 -6.24 -12.52 5.75
C GLU A 139 -6.33 -10.97 5.71
N LEU A 140 -5.54 -10.35 4.83
CA LEU A 140 -5.42 -8.89 4.79
C LEU A 140 -6.44 -8.27 3.82
N PRO A 141 -7.43 -7.52 4.31
CA PRO A 141 -8.22 -6.65 3.44
C PRO A 141 -7.29 -5.61 2.81
N THR A 142 -7.58 -5.25 1.55
CA THR A 142 -6.63 -4.55 0.70
C THR A 142 -7.20 -3.23 0.18
N ILE A 143 -6.41 -2.16 0.21
CA ILE A 143 -6.67 -0.91 -0.50
C ILE A 143 -5.83 -0.91 -1.78
N LEU A 144 -6.46 -0.59 -2.91
CA LEU A 144 -5.80 -0.55 -4.21
C LEU A 144 -5.49 0.89 -4.63
N VAL A 145 -4.22 1.17 -4.85
CA VAL A 145 -3.75 2.44 -5.42
C VAL A 145 -3.65 2.32 -6.93
N SER A 146 -4.17 3.28 -7.66
CA SER A 146 -4.09 3.38 -9.11
C SER A 146 -3.78 4.80 -9.56
N LEU A 147 -3.25 4.95 -10.77
CA LEU A 147 -3.21 6.23 -11.47
C LEU A 147 -4.56 6.50 -12.14
N ALA A 148 -4.83 7.77 -12.48
CA ALA A 148 -6.07 8.16 -13.17
C ALA A 148 -5.89 8.35 -14.69
N GLY A 149 -4.64 8.36 -15.19
CA GLY A 149 -4.30 8.66 -16.58
C GLY A 149 -4.58 7.53 -17.57
N LEU A 150 -3.95 7.61 -18.73
CA LEU A 150 -4.08 6.62 -19.79
C LEU A 150 -3.65 5.22 -19.30
N GLY A 151 -4.46 4.20 -19.61
CA GLY A 151 -4.27 2.82 -19.13
C GLY A 151 -4.91 2.52 -17.77
N ALA A 152 -5.37 3.52 -17.01
CA ALA A 152 -5.95 3.34 -15.68
C ALA A 152 -7.12 2.35 -15.66
N ILE A 153 -8.03 2.41 -16.63
CA ILE A 153 -9.18 1.49 -16.71
C ILE A 153 -8.68 0.06 -16.81
N HIS A 154 -7.80 -0.26 -17.76
CA HIS A 154 -7.28 -1.61 -17.95
C HIS A 154 -6.53 -2.10 -16.70
N HIS A 155 -5.59 -1.33 -16.21
CA HIS A 155 -4.76 -1.73 -15.06
C HIS A 155 -5.59 -1.96 -13.80
N THR A 156 -6.58 -1.09 -13.53
CA THR A 156 -7.44 -1.23 -12.36
C THR A 156 -8.36 -2.44 -12.48
N LEU A 157 -9.06 -2.59 -13.61
CA LEU A 157 -9.95 -3.72 -13.83
C LEU A 157 -9.21 -5.06 -13.77
N THR A 158 -8.06 -5.17 -14.43
CA THR A 158 -7.29 -6.42 -14.42
C THR A 158 -6.77 -6.76 -13.03
N THR A 159 -6.36 -5.76 -12.24
CA THR A 159 -5.92 -5.97 -10.87
C THR A 159 -7.07 -6.39 -9.95
N VAL A 160 -8.24 -5.76 -10.08
CA VAL A 160 -9.43 -6.14 -9.29
C VAL A 160 -9.92 -7.53 -9.68
N ASN A 161 -10.01 -7.86 -10.96
CA ASN A 161 -10.38 -9.21 -11.42
C ASN A 161 -9.38 -10.27 -10.92
N TYR A 162 -8.09 -9.92 -10.86
CA TYR A 162 -7.09 -10.82 -10.29
C TYR A 162 -7.30 -10.99 -8.77
N ALA A 163 -7.63 -9.92 -8.06
CA ALA A 163 -7.94 -9.98 -6.63
C ALA A 163 -9.18 -10.86 -6.36
N GLU A 164 -10.27 -10.64 -7.10
CA GLU A 164 -11.50 -11.42 -6.99
C GLU A 164 -11.27 -12.91 -7.26
N LYS A 165 -10.50 -13.24 -8.30
CA LYS A 165 -10.14 -14.63 -8.63
C LYS A 165 -9.39 -15.34 -7.49
N HIS A 166 -8.74 -14.59 -6.63
CA HIS A 166 -7.94 -15.10 -5.51
C HIS A 166 -8.55 -14.77 -4.14
N ASP A 167 -9.85 -14.46 -4.09
CA ASP A 167 -10.60 -14.17 -2.87
C ASP A 167 -9.97 -13.06 -2.00
N ILE A 168 -9.30 -12.08 -2.64
CA ILE A 168 -8.71 -10.93 -1.96
C ILE A 168 -9.75 -9.82 -1.90
N LYS A 169 -10.12 -9.42 -0.69
CA LYS A 169 -11.09 -8.36 -0.46
C LYS A 169 -10.50 -6.98 -0.72
N ILE A 170 -10.95 -6.30 -1.77
CA ILE A 170 -10.62 -4.90 -2.02
C ILE A 170 -11.61 -4.01 -1.25
N LEU A 171 -11.11 -3.21 -0.32
CA LEU A 171 -11.90 -2.28 0.49
C LEU A 171 -12.29 -1.02 -0.28
N GLY A 172 -11.44 -0.59 -1.20
CA GLY A 172 -11.67 0.60 -2.02
C GLY A 172 -10.44 0.99 -2.82
N LEU A 173 -10.61 2.05 -3.60
CA LEU A 173 -9.65 2.58 -4.55
C LEU A 173 -9.14 3.95 -4.10
N ILE A 174 -7.84 4.20 -4.29
CA ILE A 174 -7.25 5.54 -4.19
C ILE A 174 -6.59 5.84 -5.52
N PHE A 175 -7.02 6.93 -6.15
CA PHE A 175 -6.41 7.43 -7.39
C PHE A 175 -5.35 8.48 -7.05
N ASN A 176 -4.10 8.18 -7.42
CA ASN A 176 -2.99 9.12 -7.27
C ASN A 176 -2.71 9.88 -8.58
N HIS A 177 -2.07 11.03 -8.49
CA HIS A 177 -1.83 11.95 -9.60
C HIS A 177 -3.12 12.34 -10.36
N PHE A 178 -4.22 12.50 -9.61
CA PHE A 178 -5.51 12.88 -10.17
C PHE A 178 -5.56 14.39 -10.42
N ASP A 179 -5.90 14.78 -11.64
CA ASP A 179 -6.17 16.17 -12.01
C ASP A 179 -7.67 16.30 -12.35
N GLN A 180 -8.39 17.09 -11.56
CA GLN A 180 -9.82 17.32 -11.76
C GLN A 180 -10.17 18.12 -13.02
N TYR A 181 -9.19 18.80 -13.61
CA TYR A 181 -9.34 19.55 -14.86
C TYR A 181 -8.95 18.71 -16.08
N ASN A 182 -8.37 17.56 -15.89
CA ASN A 182 -8.04 16.62 -16.96
C ASN A 182 -9.24 15.71 -17.27
N MET A 183 -9.84 15.91 -18.43
CA MET A 183 -11.01 15.15 -18.88
C MET A 183 -10.76 13.63 -18.87
N ILE A 184 -9.55 13.17 -19.20
CA ILE A 184 -9.19 11.72 -19.20
C ILE A 184 -9.23 11.17 -17.78
N HIS A 185 -8.67 11.90 -16.81
CA HIS A 185 -8.65 11.45 -15.40
C HIS A 185 -10.06 11.36 -14.84
N VAL A 186 -10.88 12.39 -15.09
CA VAL A 186 -12.27 12.43 -14.61
C VAL A 186 -13.10 11.31 -15.22
N ASP A 187 -13.00 11.09 -16.54
CA ASP A 187 -13.76 10.05 -17.22
C ASP A 187 -13.30 8.63 -16.81
N ASN A 188 -11.97 8.39 -16.74
CA ASN A 188 -11.43 7.11 -16.32
C ASN A 188 -11.91 6.72 -14.91
N VAL A 189 -11.80 7.63 -13.94
CA VAL A 189 -12.23 7.38 -12.56
C VAL A 189 -13.73 7.09 -12.49
N ARG A 190 -14.56 7.87 -13.19
CA ARG A 190 -16.00 7.64 -13.29
C ARG A 190 -16.32 6.28 -13.92
N THR A 191 -15.63 5.92 -14.99
CA THR A 191 -15.82 4.66 -15.71
C THR A 191 -15.45 3.47 -14.84
N ILE A 192 -14.28 3.53 -14.18
CA ILE A 192 -13.81 2.48 -13.26
C ILE A 192 -14.81 2.28 -12.11
N HIS A 193 -15.27 3.38 -11.48
CA HIS A 193 -16.25 3.30 -10.39
C HIS A 193 -17.56 2.66 -10.85
N LYS A 194 -18.06 3.04 -12.04
CA LYS A 194 -19.29 2.46 -12.61
C LYS A 194 -19.16 0.97 -12.93
N MET A 195 -17.97 0.51 -13.35
CA MET A 195 -17.72 -0.89 -13.71
C MET A 195 -17.51 -1.78 -12.49
N LEU A 196 -16.83 -1.29 -11.47
CA LEU A 196 -16.41 -2.10 -10.31
C LEU A 196 -17.32 -1.95 -9.09
N ASN A 197 -18.06 -0.84 -8.99
CA ASN A 197 -18.88 -0.49 -7.83
C ASN A 197 -18.10 -0.53 -6.49
N LEU A 198 -16.78 -0.28 -6.54
CA LEU A 198 -15.93 -0.18 -5.36
C LEU A 198 -15.89 1.27 -4.83
N PRO A 199 -15.80 1.47 -3.50
CA PRO A 199 -15.62 2.80 -2.93
C PRO A 199 -14.37 3.50 -3.47
N ILE A 200 -14.48 4.78 -3.79
CA ILE A 200 -13.32 5.65 -4.06
C ILE A 200 -13.01 6.39 -2.76
N ILE A 201 -11.95 5.98 -2.08
CA ILE A 201 -11.53 6.54 -0.78
C ILE A 201 -10.99 7.95 -0.96
N ALA A 202 -10.16 8.16 -1.99
CA ALA A 202 -9.56 9.46 -2.28
C ALA A 202 -9.12 9.60 -3.74
N LYS A 203 -9.01 10.86 -4.17
CA LYS A 203 -8.39 11.28 -5.43
C LYS A 203 -7.32 12.29 -5.08
N LEU A 204 -6.06 11.87 -5.13
CA LEU A 204 -4.92 12.65 -4.68
C LEU A 204 -4.25 13.35 -5.87
N PRO A 205 -4.06 14.66 -5.83
CA PRO A 205 -3.40 15.39 -6.91
C PRO A 205 -1.89 15.10 -6.94
N THR A 206 -1.24 15.50 -8.01
CA THR A 206 0.22 15.63 -8.03
C THR A 206 0.63 16.74 -7.06
N MET A 207 1.65 16.49 -6.26
CA MET A 207 2.16 17.43 -5.27
C MET A 207 3.48 18.01 -5.74
N ASP A 208 3.62 19.33 -5.61
CA ASP A 208 4.86 20.06 -5.98
C ASP A 208 5.97 19.87 -4.95
N SER A 209 5.60 19.62 -3.70
CA SER A 209 6.54 19.29 -2.63
C SER A 209 5.99 18.17 -1.75
N LEU A 210 6.88 17.26 -1.37
CA LEU A 210 6.57 16.15 -0.49
C LEU A 210 7.21 16.40 0.87
N SER A 211 6.39 16.78 1.85
CA SER A 211 6.77 16.91 3.26
C SER A 211 5.65 16.35 4.14
N LYS A 212 5.97 16.08 5.41
CA LYS A 212 4.95 15.65 6.36
C LYS A 212 3.80 16.64 6.47
N ASP A 213 4.11 17.95 6.50
CA ASP A 213 3.11 18.99 6.65
C ASP A 213 2.20 19.10 5.43
N SER A 214 2.77 19.05 4.22
CA SER A 214 1.98 19.07 2.98
C SER A 214 1.09 17.82 2.84
N LEU A 215 1.59 16.65 3.24
CA LEU A 215 0.78 15.42 3.27
C LEU A 215 -0.33 15.48 4.33
N THR A 216 -0.06 16.05 5.50
CA THR A 216 -1.07 16.22 6.55
C THR A 216 -2.18 17.18 6.09
N GLN A 217 -1.82 18.28 5.44
CA GLN A 217 -2.80 19.22 4.89
C GLN A 217 -3.66 18.54 3.81
N LEU A 218 -3.05 17.79 2.90
CA LEU A 218 -3.75 17.05 1.87
C LEU A 218 -4.68 16.00 2.46
N ALA A 219 -4.20 15.25 3.44
CA ALA A 219 -4.95 14.23 4.16
C ALA A 219 -6.25 14.82 4.75
N ASN A 220 -6.16 15.94 5.41
CA ASN A 220 -7.30 16.62 6.04
C ASN A 220 -8.30 17.19 5.03
N THR A 221 -7.84 17.54 3.83
CA THR A 221 -8.67 18.16 2.80
C THR A 221 -9.39 17.12 1.93
N LEU A 222 -8.73 16.01 1.59
CA LEU A 222 -9.21 15.10 0.56
C LEU A 222 -9.73 13.77 1.10
N ILE A 223 -9.39 13.39 2.33
CA ILE A 223 -9.89 12.15 2.92
C ILE A 223 -10.98 12.45 3.93
N SER A 224 -12.21 12.09 3.60
CA SER A 224 -13.29 12.11 4.57
C SER A 224 -13.01 11.07 5.66
N LYS A 225 -12.82 11.55 6.90
CA LYS A 225 -12.60 10.67 8.06
C LYS A 225 -13.78 9.69 8.25
N GLN A 226 -15.00 10.13 7.93
CA GLN A 226 -16.18 9.28 8.02
C GLN A 226 -16.21 8.22 6.92
N GLU A 227 -15.86 8.56 5.68
CA GLU A 227 -15.77 7.58 4.59
C GLU A 227 -14.66 6.58 4.83
N LEU A 228 -13.50 7.03 5.30
CA LEU A 228 -12.42 6.13 5.67
C LEU A 228 -12.85 5.18 6.80
N LYS A 229 -13.53 5.67 7.84
CA LYS A 229 -14.13 4.81 8.88
C LYS A 229 -15.07 3.78 8.28
N ASN A 230 -15.98 4.18 7.40
CA ASN A 230 -16.94 3.28 6.76
C ASN A 230 -16.25 2.20 5.93
N VAL A 231 -15.23 2.56 5.16
CA VAL A 231 -14.43 1.63 4.37
C VAL A 231 -13.68 0.65 5.27
N LEU A 232 -13.07 1.16 6.33
CA LEU A 232 -12.32 0.33 7.28
C LEU A 232 -13.23 -0.51 8.17
N SER A 233 -14.45 -0.05 8.49
CA SER A 233 -15.46 -0.81 9.26
C SER A 233 -16.27 -1.76 8.40
N GLY A 234 -16.53 -1.48 7.13
CA GLY A 234 -17.15 -2.42 6.18
C GLY A 234 -16.33 -3.69 5.93
N GLY A 235 -15.09 -3.71 6.38
CA GLY A 235 -14.23 -4.87 6.51
C GLY A 235 -14.05 -5.37 7.92
N LEU A 236 -14.39 -4.55 8.94
CA LEU A 236 -13.94 -4.77 10.32
C LEU A 236 -14.75 -3.85 11.27
N GLU A 237 -15.32 -4.36 12.34
CA GLU A 237 -15.87 -3.54 13.40
C GLU A 237 -14.75 -2.72 14.06
N ILE A 238 -14.74 -1.41 13.86
CA ILE A 238 -13.92 -0.46 14.63
C ILE A 238 -14.86 0.12 15.68
N GLU A 239 -14.79 -0.36 16.90
CA GLU A 239 -15.23 0.41 18.06
C GLU A 239 -14.22 1.54 18.28
N VAL A 240 -14.64 2.78 18.08
CA VAL A 240 -13.91 4.02 18.39
C VAL A 240 -14.65 4.73 19.51
#